data_c1eb65b868f4a2c8bafa2633f8cff80f
#
_entry.id   c1eb65b868f4a2c8bafa2633f8cff80f
#
_cell.length_a   1.000
_cell.length_b   1.000
_cell.length_c   1.000
_cell.angle_alpha   90.00
_cell.angle_beta   90.00
_cell.angle_gamma   90.00
#
_symmetry.space_group_name_H-M   'P 1'
#
loop_
_entity.id
_entity.type
_entity.pdbx_description
1 polymer ?
#
loop_
_entity_poly.entity_id
_entity_poly.type
_entity_poly.pdbx_seq_one_letter_code
_entity_poly.pdbx_strand_id
1 'polypeptide(L)'
;MPGSSLSASPAADWTTEDAWIGTRRPILEAHALPADAYASEAFFALERDRVFGTSWVCIGIADELDPVGQVLVRDLGGRSVLITTNTSGELRGFANSCRHRGTQLLDADCTIGRTLRCPYHRWGYDRDGTLVATPQFIDAGIDRFDPTDYGLHPIRVEQWGCLLFANLDHDAPSVDEWFGDLGNRLAGYRLEGWHSHLSHSIDIRANWKLVSENFQEYYHLRWIHPELAKVSRVEDHFRYQGNGMYCGQTTTPLSGDERGDWDVLRPAEGLDAADTASGRFVALFPNVLLSLLPNHAFVMRLEPIGPGLTREHCTWLLPPGSEDVLDEDFAVTRDFWLEINSEDIGIVQRGQVGLDSGGYTPGRLSPRFEEPLHRFHNMLADRMTGIARIPDGDLADDLPLLGTGINPLPWRSHLSAH
;
A
#
# COMPACT_ATOMS: atom_id res chain seq x y z
N MET A 1 30.44 -22.03 33.74
CA MET A 1 30.03 -20.73 33.29
C MET A 1 28.55 -20.59 33.56
N PRO A 2 28.07 -19.67 34.44
CA PRO A 2 26.64 -19.50 34.66
C PRO A 2 26.05 -18.85 33.41
N GLY A 3 24.93 -19.43 32.93
CA GLY A 3 24.18 -18.89 31.80
C GLY A 3 23.67 -17.50 32.14
N SER A 4 24.05 -16.51 31.34
CA SER A 4 23.40 -15.20 31.36
C SER A 4 21.95 -15.40 30.91
N SER A 5 21.03 -15.33 31.85
CA SER A 5 19.63 -15.09 31.52
C SER A 5 19.58 -13.78 30.74
N LEU A 6 19.16 -13.86 29.47
CA LEU A 6 18.75 -12.66 28.73
C LEU A 6 17.57 -12.09 29.51
N SER A 7 17.85 -11.08 30.35
CA SER A 7 16.80 -10.29 30.97
C SER A 7 16.06 -9.61 29.83
N ALA A 8 14.78 -9.94 29.66
CA ALA A 8 13.93 -9.26 28.73
C ALA A 8 13.98 -7.75 29.07
N SER A 9 14.51 -6.94 28.16
CA SER A 9 14.37 -5.50 28.25
C SER A 9 12.89 -5.16 28.35
N PRO A 10 12.49 -4.13 29.11
CA PRO A 10 11.09 -3.69 29.11
C PRO A 10 10.66 -3.43 27.66
N ALA A 11 9.46 -3.88 27.31
CA ALA A 11 8.91 -3.68 25.99
C ALA A 11 8.95 -2.17 25.65
N ALA A 12 9.49 -1.83 24.48
CA ALA A 12 9.57 -0.44 24.04
C ALA A 12 8.14 0.14 23.88
N ASP A 13 7.95 1.37 24.27
CA ASP A 13 6.71 2.10 23.99
C ASP A 13 6.79 2.71 22.59
N TRP A 14 6.28 1.98 21.61
CA TRP A 14 6.29 2.35 20.19
C TRP A 14 5.44 3.57 19.85
N THR A 15 4.73 4.13 20.83
CA THR A 15 3.94 5.35 20.66
C THR A 15 4.73 6.63 20.99
N THR A 16 6.00 6.48 21.41
CA THR A 16 6.88 7.59 21.77
C THR A 16 8.10 7.68 20.86
N GLU A 17 8.61 8.88 20.64
CA GLU A 17 9.81 9.12 19.79
C GLU A 17 11.05 8.38 20.32
N ASP A 18 11.16 8.12 21.62
CA ASP A 18 12.30 7.42 22.20
C ASP A 18 12.52 6.03 21.60
N ALA A 19 11.43 5.34 21.23
CA ALA A 19 11.52 4.03 20.61
C ALA A 19 12.10 4.08 19.18
N TRP A 20 12.07 5.25 18.55
CA TRP A 20 12.45 5.45 17.15
C TRP A 20 13.78 6.18 16.96
N ILE A 21 14.54 6.44 18.01
CA ILE A 21 15.81 7.18 17.96
C ILE A 21 16.75 6.63 16.88
N GLY A 22 16.87 5.31 16.76
CA GLY A 22 17.71 4.66 15.74
C GLY A 22 17.24 4.93 14.31
N THR A 23 15.93 4.88 14.08
CA THR A 23 15.26 5.14 12.80
C THR A 23 15.34 6.62 12.41
N ARG A 24 15.16 7.50 13.39
CA ARG A 24 15.17 8.97 13.18
C ARG A 24 16.55 9.56 12.87
N ARG A 25 17.62 8.80 13.07
CA ARG A 25 18.96 9.28 12.72
C ARG A 25 19.10 9.56 11.23
N PRO A 26 20.02 10.45 10.85
CA PRO A 26 20.42 10.60 9.44
C PRO A 26 20.74 9.25 8.80
N ILE A 27 20.43 9.08 7.52
CA ILE A 27 20.63 7.80 6.79
C ILE A 27 22.05 7.24 6.99
N LEU A 28 23.07 8.10 7.09
CA LEU A 28 24.46 7.71 7.39
C LEU A 28 24.64 7.05 8.76
N GLU A 29 23.68 7.22 9.67
CA GLU A 29 23.71 6.70 11.04
C GLU A 29 22.48 5.87 11.40
N ALA A 30 21.47 5.85 10.51
CA ALA A 30 20.20 5.18 10.74
C ALA A 30 20.35 3.66 10.83
N HIS A 31 19.44 3.06 11.57
CA HIS A 31 19.31 1.62 11.73
C HIS A 31 17.98 1.14 11.16
N ALA A 32 17.96 -0.08 10.68
CA ALA A 32 16.74 -0.81 10.34
C ALA A 32 15.82 -0.94 11.57
N LEU A 33 14.59 -1.31 11.36
CA LEU A 33 13.60 -1.49 12.43
C LEU A 33 14.00 -2.66 13.37
N PRO A 34 13.62 -2.61 14.64
CA PRO A 34 13.88 -3.70 15.58
C PRO A 34 12.98 -4.91 15.30
N ALA A 35 13.36 -6.09 15.79
CA ALA A 35 12.64 -7.35 15.58
C ALA A 35 11.15 -7.27 15.97
N ASP A 36 10.83 -6.57 17.04
CA ASP A 36 9.44 -6.38 17.49
C ASP A 36 8.53 -5.79 16.41
N ALA A 37 9.08 -4.92 15.55
CA ALA A 37 8.33 -4.32 14.45
C ALA A 37 7.82 -5.37 13.44
N TYR A 38 8.45 -6.55 13.39
CA TYR A 38 8.12 -7.58 12.41
C TYR A 38 7.46 -8.82 13.03
N ALA A 39 7.68 -9.07 14.33
CA ALA A 39 7.30 -10.33 14.96
C ALA A 39 6.34 -10.16 16.15
N SER A 40 6.14 -8.93 16.67
CA SER A 40 5.33 -8.70 17.87
C SER A 40 3.85 -8.52 17.54
N GLU A 41 2.99 -9.32 18.17
CA GLU A 41 1.52 -9.15 18.12
C GLU A 41 1.09 -7.78 18.67
N ALA A 42 1.76 -7.30 19.73
CA ALA A 42 1.45 -6.01 20.32
C ALA A 42 1.80 -4.84 19.39
N PHE A 43 2.93 -4.94 18.68
CA PHE A 43 3.31 -3.97 17.67
C PHE A 43 2.30 -3.99 16.50
N PHE A 44 1.96 -5.17 16.02
CA PHE A 44 0.98 -5.33 14.94
C PHE A 44 -0.41 -4.76 15.32
N ALA A 45 -0.85 -4.97 16.54
CA ALA A 45 -2.10 -4.38 17.03
C ALA A 45 -2.06 -2.84 17.00
N LEU A 46 -0.91 -2.23 17.37
CA LEU A 46 -0.71 -0.78 17.26
C LEU A 46 -0.69 -0.30 15.81
N GLU A 47 -0.06 -1.04 14.90
CA GLU A 47 -0.06 -0.71 13.46
C GLU A 47 -1.47 -0.66 12.89
N ARG A 48 -2.32 -1.63 13.25
CA ARG A 48 -3.72 -1.65 12.80
C ARG A 48 -4.45 -0.37 13.17
N ASP A 49 -4.23 0.15 14.36
CA ASP A 49 -4.89 1.37 14.83
C ASP A 49 -4.18 2.64 14.34
N ARG A 50 -2.86 2.67 14.41
CA ARG A 50 -2.07 3.88 14.22
C ARG A 50 -1.61 4.11 12.79
N VAL A 51 -1.32 3.02 12.05
CA VAL A 51 -0.89 3.11 10.64
C VAL A 51 -2.11 2.95 9.73
N PHE A 52 -2.76 1.79 9.76
CA PHE A 52 -3.89 1.50 8.86
C PHE A 52 -5.16 2.27 9.24
N GLY A 53 -5.35 2.60 10.51
CA GLY A 53 -6.49 3.38 10.99
C GLY A 53 -6.43 4.87 10.68
N THR A 54 -5.27 5.43 10.31
CA THR A 54 -5.08 6.87 10.09
C THR A 54 -4.45 7.18 8.73
N SER A 55 -4.31 6.20 7.86
CA SER A 55 -3.74 6.35 6.52
C SER A 55 -4.76 6.06 5.43
N TRP A 56 -4.51 6.58 4.25
CA TRP A 56 -5.19 6.11 3.05
C TRP A 56 -4.67 4.73 2.68
N VAL A 57 -5.49 3.72 2.90
CA VAL A 57 -5.18 2.32 2.61
C VAL A 57 -5.80 1.94 1.28
N CYS A 58 -5.02 1.44 0.36
CA CYS A 58 -5.54 0.90 -0.90
C CYS A 58 -6.38 -0.34 -0.63
N ILE A 59 -7.58 -0.38 -1.20
CA ILE A 59 -8.59 -1.41 -0.99
C ILE A 59 -8.95 -2.16 -2.27
N GLY A 60 -8.49 -1.71 -3.42
CA GLY A 60 -8.76 -2.36 -4.70
C GLY A 60 -8.50 -1.47 -5.91
N ILE A 61 -8.94 -1.93 -7.05
CA ILE A 61 -8.89 -1.24 -8.34
C ILE A 61 -10.29 -0.75 -8.69
N ALA A 62 -10.39 0.39 -9.39
CA ALA A 62 -11.69 1.04 -9.66
C ALA A 62 -12.64 0.16 -10.47
N ASP A 63 -12.13 -0.62 -11.41
CA ASP A 63 -12.93 -1.52 -12.24
C ASP A 63 -13.49 -2.75 -11.50
N GLU A 64 -13.01 -3.04 -10.29
CA GLU A 64 -13.65 -4.02 -9.41
C GLU A 64 -15.10 -3.60 -9.03
N LEU A 65 -15.44 -2.31 -9.17
CA LEU A 65 -16.79 -1.79 -8.96
C LEU A 65 -17.68 -1.80 -10.20
N ASP A 66 -17.18 -2.22 -11.33
CA ASP A 66 -17.96 -2.52 -12.53
C ASP A 66 -18.47 -3.99 -12.44
N PRO A 67 -19.68 -4.31 -12.40
CA PRO A 67 -20.90 -3.64 -12.80
C PRO A 67 -21.62 -2.89 -11.69
N VAL A 68 -22.63 -2.09 -12.08
CA VAL A 68 -23.47 -1.30 -11.17
C VAL A 68 -24.06 -2.16 -10.05
N GLY A 69 -23.81 -1.77 -8.80
CA GLY A 69 -24.29 -2.47 -7.62
C GLY A 69 -23.28 -3.45 -7.03
N GLN A 70 -22.10 -3.52 -7.58
CA GLN A 70 -20.98 -4.24 -6.95
C GLN A 70 -20.67 -3.64 -5.58
N VAL A 71 -20.48 -4.51 -4.60
CA VAL A 71 -20.04 -4.16 -3.25
C VAL A 71 -18.80 -4.97 -2.94
N LEU A 72 -17.71 -4.30 -2.64
CA LEU A 72 -16.48 -4.91 -2.19
C LEU A 72 -16.46 -4.98 -0.67
N VAL A 73 -16.05 -6.12 -0.13
CA VAL A 73 -15.81 -6.32 1.30
C VAL A 73 -14.30 -6.32 1.54
N ARG A 74 -13.81 -5.38 2.34
CA ARG A 74 -12.37 -5.22 2.58
C ARG A 74 -12.07 -5.15 4.07
N ASP A 75 -10.86 -5.54 4.44
CA ASP A 75 -10.32 -5.28 5.77
C ASP A 75 -9.52 -3.97 5.75
N LEU A 76 -9.78 -3.11 6.72
CA LEU A 76 -9.09 -1.85 6.92
C LEU A 76 -8.56 -1.80 8.36
N GLY A 77 -7.33 -2.27 8.55
CA GLY A 77 -6.73 -2.34 9.88
C GLY A 77 -7.52 -3.22 10.86
N GLY A 78 -8.05 -4.35 10.39
CA GLY A 78 -8.86 -5.28 11.17
C GLY A 78 -10.32 -4.85 11.35
N ARG A 79 -10.77 -3.88 10.55
CA ARG A 79 -12.18 -3.45 10.52
C ARG A 79 -12.77 -3.74 9.16
N SER A 80 -13.82 -4.54 9.12
CA SER A 80 -14.51 -4.86 7.87
C SER A 80 -15.28 -3.66 7.35
N VAL A 81 -15.06 -3.29 6.09
CA VAL A 81 -15.71 -2.17 5.41
C VAL A 81 -16.36 -2.61 4.10
N LEU A 82 -17.38 -1.88 3.69
CA LEU A 82 -18.09 -2.04 2.42
C LEU A 82 -17.76 -0.87 1.51
N ILE A 83 -17.45 -1.15 0.26
CA ILE A 83 -17.19 -0.14 -0.77
C ILE A 83 -18.14 -0.41 -1.94
N THR A 84 -18.81 0.61 -2.42
CA THR A 84 -19.74 0.51 -3.55
C THR A 84 -19.86 1.85 -4.27
N THR A 85 -20.66 1.88 -5.33
CA THR A 85 -21.12 3.12 -5.95
C THR A 85 -22.62 3.30 -5.68
N ASN A 86 -23.06 4.53 -5.45
CA ASN A 86 -24.48 4.84 -5.37
C ASN A 86 -25.13 4.84 -6.77
N THR A 87 -26.41 5.19 -6.85
CA THR A 87 -27.15 5.22 -8.12
C THR A 87 -26.68 6.30 -9.10
N SER A 88 -25.92 7.29 -8.62
CA SER A 88 -25.31 8.36 -9.42
C SER A 88 -23.87 8.01 -9.86
N GLY A 89 -23.35 6.84 -9.48
CA GLY A 89 -21.97 6.43 -9.77
C GLY A 89 -20.92 6.99 -8.79
N GLU A 90 -21.35 7.65 -7.70
CA GLU A 90 -20.42 8.19 -6.71
C GLU A 90 -19.98 7.10 -5.74
N LEU A 91 -18.69 7.08 -5.42
CA LEU A 91 -18.11 6.17 -4.42
C LEU A 91 -18.75 6.34 -3.05
N ARG A 92 -19.01 5.22 -2.39
CA ARG A 92 -19.51 5.15 -1.01
C ARG A 92 -18.76 4.09 -0.23
N GLY A 93 -18.35 4.42 0.97
CA GLY A 93 -17.75 3.50 1.93
C GLY A 93 -18.54 3.46 3.22
N PHE A 94 -18.68 2.27 3.81
CA PHE A 94 -19.41 2.08 5.06
C PHE A 94 -18.73 1.05 5.94
N ALA A 95 -18.91 1.19 7.27
CA ALA A 95 -18.63 0.10 8.19
C ALA A 95 -19.53 -1.10 7.86
N ASN A 96 -18.97 -2.29 7.75
CA ASN A 96 -19.71 -3.52 7.46
C ASN A 96 -20.45 -4.05 8.72
N SER A 97 -21.31 -3.22 9.27
CA SER A 97 -22.00 -3.50 10.53
C SER A 97 -23.41 -2.93 10.53
N CYS A 98 -24.40 -3.80 10.77
CA CYS A 98 -25.81 -3.42 10.86
C CYS A 98 -26.07 -2.53 12.09
N ARG A 99 -26.71 -1.40 11.89
CA ARG A 99 -27.04 -0.42 12.97
C ARG A 99 -28.04 -0.94 14.01
N HIS A 100 -28.69 -2.10 13.75
CA HIS A 100 -29.59 -2.71 14.72
C HIS A 100 -28.83 -3.38 15.87
N ARG A 101 -27.95 -4.35 15.59
CA ARG A 101 -27.23 -5.15 16.58
C ARG A 101 -25.82 -5.56 16.15
N GLY A 102 -25.17 -4.79 15.29
CA GLY A 102 -23.77 -4.97 14.91
C GLY A 102 -23.49 -6.17 14.01
N THR A 103 -24.49 -6.85 13.48
CA THR A 103 -24.29 -8.00 12.59
C THR A 103 -23.53 -7.56 11.33
N GLN A 104 -22.49 -8.30 10.96
CA GLN A 104 -21.80 -8.14 9.68
C GLN A 104 -22.82 -8.30 8.54
N LEU A 105 -22.82 -7.37 7.59
CA LEU A 105 -23.82 -7.31 6.52
C LEU A 105 -23.46 -8.25 5.36
N LEU A 106 -22.20 -8.27 4.97
CA LEU A 106 -21.63 -9.11 3.89
C LEU A 106 -20.33 -9.75 4.37
N ASP A 107 -20.07 -10.98 3.96
CA ASP A 107 -18.86 -11.75 4.24
C ASP A 107 -17.92 -11.86 3.02
N ALA A 108 -18.41 -11.52 1.84
CA ALA A 108 -17.67 -11.52 0.58
C ALA A 108 -18.22 -10.48 -0.39
N ASP A 109 -17.43 -10.19 -1.42
CA ASP A 109 -17.81 -9.34 -2.54
C ASP A 109 -19.08 -9.89 -3.20
N CYS A 110 -19.99 -9.01 -3.55
CA CYS A 110 -21.23 -9.40 -4.22
C CYS A 110 -21.86 -8.23 -4.99
N THR A 111 -22.76 -8.55 -5.89
CA THR A 111 -23.61 -7.54 -6.54
C THR A 111 -24.93 -7.45 -5.79
N ILE A 112 -25.30 -6.23 -5.38
CA ILE A 112 -26.61 -5.96 -4.77
C ILE A 112 -27.52 -5.22 -5.75
N GLY A 113 -28.82 -5.40 -5.57
CA GLY A 113 -29.82 -4.60 -6.26
C GLY A 113 -29.91 -3.18 -5.69
N ARG A 114 -31.12 -2.76 -5.32
CA ARG A 114 -31.34 -1.44 -4.71
C ARG A 114 -31.06 -1.39 -3.21
N THR A 115 -31.00 -2.55 -2.53
CA THR A 115 -31.00 -2.61 -1.07
C THR A 115 -30.10 -3.72 -0.58
N LEU A 116 -29.15 -3.37 0.28
CA LEU A 116 -28.35 -4.28 1.09
C LEU A 116 -29.19 -4.71 2.30
N ARG A 117 -29.32 -6.03 2.54
CA ARG A 117 -30.17 -6.54 3.61
C ARG A 117 -29.36 -7.30 4.66
N CYS A 118 -29.49 -6.85 5.92
CA CYS A 118 -28.90 -7.55 7.06
C CYS A 118 -29.39 -9.02 7.10
N PRO A 119 -28.46 -9.99 7.21
CA PRO A 119 -28.85 -11.40 7.26
C PRO A 119 -29.69 -11.78 8.49
N TYR A 120 -29.58 -11.02 9.58
CA TYR A 120 -30.24 -11.34 10.86
C TYR A 120 -31.73 -10.96 10.88
N HIS A 121 -32.07 -9.66 10.83
CA HIS A 121 -33.44 -9.18 10.95
C HIS A 121 -33.94 -8.44 9.70
N ARG A 122 -33.19 -8.56 8.59
CA ARG A 122 -33.55 -8.03 7.29
C ARG A 122 -33.67 -6.50 7.23
N TRP A 123 -33.06 -5.76 8.18
CA TRP A 123 -32.89 -4.32 8.04
C TRP A 123 -32.22 -4.03 6.69
N GLY A 124 -32.81 -3.09 5.95
CA GLY A 124 -32.37 -2.82 4.57
C GLY A 124 -31.80 -1.42 4.44
N TYR A 125 -30.64 -1.34 3.81
CA TYR A 125 -29.95 -0.09 3.52
C TYR A 125 -29.85 0.10 2.01
N ASP A 126 -30.09 1.32 1.53
CA ASP A 126 -29.82 1.63 0.14
C ASP A 126 -28.31 1.81 -0.11
N ARG A 127 -27.92 2.16 -1.35
CA ARG A 127 -26.51 2.31 -1.71
C ARG A 127 -25.88 3.61 -1.17
N ASP A 128 -26.67 4.54 -0.64
CA ASP A 128 -26.19 5.69 0.12
C ASP A 128 -26.09 5.42 1.62
N GLY A 129 -26.32 4.16 2.03
CA GLY A 129 -26.25 3.72 3.42
C GLY A 129 -27.47 4.08 4.26
N THR A 130 -28.51 4.66 3.66
CA THR A 130 -29.73 5.07 4.36
C THR A 130 -30.56 3.84 4.75
N LEU A 131 -31.06 3.81 5.96
CA LEU A 131 -31.98 2.76 6.41
C LEU A 131 -33.35 2.96 5.74
N VAL A 132 -33.72 2.02 4.85
CA VAL A 132 -34.97 2.10 4.04
C VAL A 132 -36.00 1.03 4.38
N ALA A 133 -35.64 0.03 5.20
CA ALA A 133 -36.56 -1.04 5.57
C ALA A 133 -36.22 -1.64 6.93
N THR A 134 -37.25 -1.81 7.78
CA THR A 134 -37.18 -2.44 9.09
C THR A 134 -38.37 -3.40 9.28
N PRO A 135 -38.35 -4.59 8.63
CA PRO A 135 -39.50 -5.49 8.63
C PRO A 135 -39.98 -5.84 10.02
N GLN A 136 -41.26 -5.69 10.28
CA GLN A 136 -41.95 -5.99 11.57
C GLN A 136 -41.47 -5.18 12.78
N PHE A 137 -40.53 -4.25 12.59
CA PHE A 137 -39.96 -3.50 13.72
C PHE A 137 -40.90 -2.41 14.25
N ILE A 138 -41.60 -1.70 13.34
CA ILE A 138 -42.48 -0.58 13.66
C ILE A 138 -43.82 -1.07 14.19
N ASP A 139 -44.24 -2.27 13.81
CA ASP A 139 -45.52 -2.87 14.28
C ASP A 139 -45.63 -3.07 15.80
N ALA A 140 -44.50 -2.96 16.50
CA ALA A 140 -44.41 -3.11 17.95
C ALA A 140 -44.73 -1.83 18.73
N GLY A 141 -45.21 -0.76 18.09
CA GLY A 141 -45.60 0.49 18.78
C GLY A 141 -44.42 1.27 19.37
N ILE A 142 -43.26 1.25 18.68
CA ILE A 142 -42.05 1.96 19.08
C ILE A 142 -42.26 3.47 18.92
N ASP A 143 -42.16 4.19 20.04
CA ASP A 143 -42.22 5.66 20.05
C ASP A 143 -40.86 6.27 19.61
N ARG A 144 -40.94 7.30 18.77
CA ARG A 144 -39.78 8.14 18.33
C ARG A 144 -38.67 7.40 17.59
N PHE A 145 -39.00 6.42 16.78
CA PHE A 145 -38.01 5.81 15.87
C PHE A 145 -37.93 6.60 14.56
N ASP A 146 -36.80 7.25 14.31
CA ASP A 146 -36.50 7.89 13.02
C ASP A 146 -35.47 7.04 12.26
N PRO A 147 -35.79 6.45 11.10
CA PRO A 147 -34.86 5.66 10.31
C PRO A 147 -33.60 6.43 9.89
N THR A 148 -33.66 7.77 9.80
CA THR A 148 -32.51 8.60 9.40
C THR A 148 -31.38 8.56 10.41
N ASP A 149 -31.67 8.27 11.69
CA ASP A 149 -30.66 8.12 12.75
C ASP A 149 -29.87 6.80 12.65
N TYR A 150 -30.32 5.86 11.81
CA TYR A 150 -29.82 4.49 11.73
C TYR A 150 -29.21 4.13 10.38
N GLY A 151 -28.76 5.11 9.60
CA GLY A 151 -27.93 4.90 8.43
C GLY A 151 -26.61 4.22 8.77
N LEU A 152 -25.98 3.53 7.80
CA LEU A 152 -24.66 2.94 7.98
C LEU A 152 -23.64 4.03 8.33
N HIS A 153 -22.66 3.69 9.16
CA HIS A 153 -21.56 4.60 9.46
C HIS A 153 -20.69 4.76 8.22
N PRO A 154 -20.51 6.00 7.69
CA PRO A 154 -19.71 6.23 6.51
C PRO A 154 -18.23 5.99 6.80
N ILE A 155 -17.50 5.57 5.78
CA ILE A 155 -16.03 5.49 5.73
C ILE A 155 -15.60 6.36 4.54
N ARG A 156 -14.55 7.13 4.68
CA ARG A 156 -14.01 7.90 3.57
C ARG A 156 -13.44 6.96 2.52
N VAL A 157 -13.83 7.19 1.27
CA VAL A 157 -13.31 6.46 0.10
C VAL A 157 -13.05 7.46 -1.01
N GLU A 158 -11.90 7.36 -1.62
CA GLU A 158 -11.48 8.21 -2.73
C GLU A 158 -10.76 7.37 -3.77
N GLN A 159 -10.77 7.84 -5.01
CA GLN A 159 -10.04 7.22 -6.12
C GLN A 159 -8.82 8.07 -6.44
N TRP A 160 -7.67 7.42 -6.65
CA TRP A 160 -6.46 8.04 -7.17
C TRP A 160 -5.92 7.23 -8.36
N GLY A 161 -5.89 7.82 -9.54
CA GLY A 161 -5.70 7.05 -10.76
C GLY A 161 -6.77 5.97 -10.90
N CYS A 162 -6.38 4.73 -11.11
CA CYS A 162 -7.27 3.56 -11.12
C CYS A 162 -7.38 2.85 -9.77
N LEU A 163 -6.72 3.35 -8.72
CA LEU A 163 -6.69 2.74 -7.40
C LEU A 163 -7.78 3.32 -6.49
N LEU A 164 -8.39 2.46 -5.68
CA LEU A 164 -9.36 2.84 -4.66
C LEU A 164 -8.70 2.85 -3.29
N PHE A 165 -8.92 3.92 -2.53
CA PHE A 165 -8.41 4.09 -1.19
C PHE A 165 -9.53 4.32 -0.19
N ALA A 166 -9.35 3.84 1.04
CA ALA A 166 -10.23 4.11 2.16
C ALA A 166 -9.45 4.61 3.37
N ASN A 167 -10.10 5.44 4.18
CA ASN A 167 -9.52 5.98 5.42
C ASN A 167 -10.58 6.00 6.53
N LEU A 168 -10.21 5.55 7.73
CA LEU A 168 -11.08 5.60 8.90
C LEU A 168 -11.08 6.97 9.58
N ASP A 169 -10.06 7.79 9.33
CA ASP A 169 -9.97 9.15 9.83
C ASP A 169 -10.77 10.09 8.91
N HIS A 170 -11.86 10.63 9.46
CA HIS A 170 -12.73 11.57 8.74
C HIS A 170 -12.07 12.93 8.48
N ASP A 171 -11.06 13.29 9.26
CA ASP A 171 -10.34 14.55 9.18
C ASP A 171 -9.05 14.45 8.32
N ALA A 172 -8.75 13.27 7.77
CA ALA A 172 -7.60 13.08 6.90
C ALA A 172 -7.62 14.05 5.70
N PRO A 173 -6.48 14.52 5.19
CA PRO A 173 -6.42 15.25 3.91
C PRO A 173 -6.99 14.40 2.78
N SER A 174 -7.26 15.00 1.61
CA SER A 174 -7.64 14.22 0.43
C SER A 174 -6.54 13.25 0.00
N VAL A 175 -6.88 12.22 -0.78
CA VAL A 175 -5.89 11.27 -1.29
C VAL A 175 -4.88 11.97 -2.21
N ASP A 176 -5.28 13.01 -2.94
CA ASP A 176 -4.37 13.82 -3.75
C ASP A 176 -3.38 14.61 -2.89
N GLU A 177 -3.84 15.23 -1.80
CA GLU A 177 -2.94 15.90 -0.84
C GLU A 177 -2.03 14.89 -0.12
N TRP A 178 -2.51 13.67 0.12
CA TRP A 178 -1.72 12.60 0.72
C TRP A 178 -0.56 12.15 -0.15
N PHE A 179 -0.76 11.98 -1.46
CA PHE A 179 0.29 11.62 -2.39
C PHE A 179 1.02 12.84 -3.00
N GLY A 180 0.53 14.04 -2.70
CA GLY A 180 1.22 15.29 -2.98
C GLY A 180 1.56 15.48 -4.46
N ASP A 181 2.85 15.55 -4.81
CA ASP A 181 3.30 15.84 -6.18
C ASP A 181 3.27 14.62 -7.11
N LEU A 182 3.04 13.41 -6.58
CA LEU A 182 3.12 12.17 -7.35
C LEU A 182 2.12 12.16 -8.52
N GLY A 183 0.89 12.66 -8.31
CA GLY A 183 -0.11 12.76 -9.39
C GLY A 183 0.40 13.59 -10.58
N ASN A 184 1.07 14.71 -10.30
CA ASN A 184 1.67 15.55 -11.34
C ASN A 184 2.86 14.87 -12.02
N ARG A 185 3.69 14.15 -11.26
CA ARG A 185 4.86 13.42 -11.77
C ARG A 185 4.47 12.25 -12.68
N LEU A 186 3.29 11.66 -12.46
CA LEU A 186 2.76 10.54 -13.26
C LEU A 186 1.64 10.94 -14.22
N ALA A 187 1.39 12.25 -14.39
CA ALA A 187 0.26 12.74 -15.20
C ALA A 187 0.28 12.24 -16.66
N GLY A 188 1.46 12.00 -17.22
CA GLY A 188 1.63 11.45 -18.58
C GLY A 188 0.99 10.07 -18.75
N TYR A 189 0.95 9.28 -17.71
CA TYR A 189 0.39 7.91 -17.74
C TYR A 189 -1.15 7.88 -17.74
N ARG A 190 -1.83 8.94 -17.26
CA ARG A 190 -3.30 8.99 -17.17
C ARG A 190 -3.89 7.75 -16.50
N LEU A 191 -3.38 7.45 -15.30
CA LEU A 191 -3.67 6.21 -14.59
C LEU A 191 -5.16 5.96 -14.34
N GLU A 192 -6.01 6.99 -14.36
CA GLU A 192 -7.47 6.88 -14.21
C GLU A 192 -8.15 6.06 -15.33
N GLY A 193 -7.49 5.91 -16.46
CA GLY A 193 -7.99 5.11 -17.59
C GLY A 193 -7.46 3.68 -17.64
N TRP A 194 -6.54 3.33 -16.74
CA TRP A 194 -5.95 1.98 -16.74
C TRP A 194 -6.92 0.97 -16.13
N HIS A 195 -6.87 -0.26 -16.63
CA HIS A 195 -7.79 -1.32 -16.25
C HIS A 195 -7.06 -2.62 -15.89
N SER A 196 -7.69 -3.42 -15.05
CA SER A 196 -7.18 -4.74 -14.65
C SER A 196 -7.26 -5.72 -15.83
N HIS A 197 -6.13 -6.33 -16.15
CA HIS A 197 -6.07 -7.41 -17.14
C HIS A 197 -6.04 -8.79 -16.49
N LEU A 198 -5.26 -8.93 -15.44
CA LEU A 198 -5.16 -10.16 -14.65
C LEU A 198 -4.95 -9.80 -13.18
N SER A 199 -5.53 -10.59 -12.29
CA SER A 199 -5.28 -10.50 -10.85
C SER A 199 -5.15 -11.88 -10.22
N HIS A 200 -4.28 -11.99 -9.22
CA HIS A 200 -4.21 -13.14 -8.34
C HIS A 200 -3.78 -12.72 -6.93
N SER A 201 -3.89 -13.61 -5.97
CA SER A 201 -3.44 -13.36 -4.60
C SER A 201 -2.57 -14.50 -4.10
N ILE A 202 -1.59 -14.15 -3.28
CA ILE A 202 -0.67 -15.10 -2.67
C ILE A 202 -0.46 -14.77 -1.19
N ASP A 203 -0.42 -15.79 -0.34
CA ASP A 203 -0.10 -15.64 1.08
C ASP A 203 1.41 -15.79 1.29
N ILE A 204 2.03 -14.72 1.78
CA ILE A 204 3.47 -14.62 2.06
C ILE A 204 3.68 -14.77 3.56
N ARG A 205 4.47 -15.76 3.98
CA ARG A 205 4.82 -15.99 5.40
C ARG A 205 5.91 -15.02 5.84
N ALA A 206 5.59 -13.74 5.80
CA ALA A 206 6.43 -12.63 6.23
C ALA A 206 5.57 -11.44 6.64
N ASN A 207 6.14 -10.55 7.43
CA ASN A 207 5.55 -9.27 7.79
C ASN A 207 5.42 -8.37 6.54
N TRP A 208 4.33 -7.61 6.45
CA TRP A 208 4.06 -6.72 5.33
C TRP A 208 5.17 -5.70 5.08
N LYS A 209 5.86 -5.27 6.15
CA LYS A 209 7.00 -4.35 6.02
C LYS A 209 8.17 -4.99 5.32
N LEU A 210 8.48 -6.27 5.57
CA LEU A 210 9.56 -6.96 4.85
C LEU A 210 9.30 -7.00 3.34
N VAL A 211 8.04 -7.24 2.93
CA VAL A 211 7.65 -7.21 1.52
C VAL A 211 7.80 -5.80 0.95
N SER A 212 7.31 -4.79 1.70
CA SER A 212 7.40 -3.39 1.29
C SER A 212 8.85 -2.89 1.24
N GLU A 213 9.67 -3.25 2.21
CA GLU A 213 11.09 -2.88 2.30
C GLU A 213 11.91 -3.47 1.16
N ASN A 214 11.71 -4.75 0.84
CA ASN A 214 12.37 -5.41 -0.26
C ASN A 214 12.11 -4.71 -1.60
N PHE A 215 10.86 -4.31 -1.86
CA PHE A 215 10.50 -3.57 -3.08
C PHE A 215 11.16 -2.18 -3.17
N GLN A 216 11.42 -1.53 -2.07
CA GLN A 216 11.86 -0.12 -2.03
C GLN A 216 13.35 0.06 -2.21
N GLU A 217 14.14 -1.01 -2.15
CA GLU A 217 15.58 -0.95 -2.29
C GLU A 217 16.06 -1.80 -3.46
N TYR A 218 17.26 -1.54 -3.95
CA TYR A 218 17.84 -2.27 -5.08
C TYR A 218 19.23 -2.85 -4.73
N TYR A 219 19.53 -2.99 -3.45
CA TYR A 219 20.79 -3.58 -2.98
C TYR A 219 20.85 -5.08 -3.24
N HIS A 220 19.70 -5.76 -3.11
CA HIS A 220 19.57 -7.19 -3.35
C HIS A 220 19.56 -7.56 -4.85
N LEU A 221 19.29 -6.62 -5.76
CA LEU A 221 18.98 -6.86 -7.17
C LEU A 221 19.98 -7.82 -7.83
N ARG A 222 21.27 -7.55 -7.69
CA ARG A 222 22.34 -8.37 -8.32
C ARG A 222 22.37 -9.81 -7.80
N TRP A 223 21.95 -10.04 -6.57
CA TRP A 223 22.12 -11.32 -5.88
C TRP A 223 20.86 -12.19 -5.92
N ILE A 224 19.71 -11.56 -5.95
CA ILE A 224 18.41 -12.24 -5.93
C ILE A 224 17.85 -12.36 -7.34
N HIS A 225 18.03 -11.33 -8.19
CA HIS A 225 17.50 -11.25 -9.55
C HIS A 225 18.61 -11.19 -10.59
N PRO A 226 19.38 -12.26 -10.81
CA PRO A 226 20.52 -12.22 -11.73
C PRO A 226 20.12 -11.94 -13.19
N GLU A 227 18.92 -12.34 -13.61
CA GLU A 227 18.43 -12.07 -14.96
C GLU A 227 17.95 -10.61 -15.09
N LEU A 228 17.21 -10.11 -14.12
CA LEU A 228 16.80 -8.69 -14.09
C LEU A 228 18.03 -7.76 -14.04
N ALA A 229 19.07 -8.12 -13.29
CA ALA A 229 20.28 -7.31 -13.17
C ALA A 229 21.07 -7.16 -14.49
N LYS A 230 20.77 -7.96 -15.52
CA LYS A 230 21.37 -7.81 -16.86
C LYS A 230 20.73 -6.66 -17.63
N VAL A 231 19.46 -6.38 -17.41
CA VAL A 231 18.68 -5.35 -18.13
C VAL A 231 18.39 -4.13 -17.25
N SER A 232 18.50 -4.25 -15.94
CA SER A 232 18.29 -3.18 -14.97
C SER A 232 19.52 -3.06 -14.06
N ARG A 233 20.49 -2.25 -14.50
CA ARG A 233 21.77 -2.14 -13.79
C ARG A 233 21.62 -1.31 -12.53
N VAL A 234 22.24 -1.73 -11.45
CA VAL A 234 22.22 -1.05 -10.14
C VAL A 234 22.68 0.42 -10.23
N GLU A 235 23.61 0.71 -11.15
CA GLU A 235 24.14 2.05 -11.38
C GLU A 235 23.10 3.01 -11.99
N ASP A 236 22.09 2.47 -12.64
CA ASP A 236 21.07 3.20 -13.39
C ASP A 236 19.79 3.44 -12.55
N HIS A 237 19.85 3.12 -11.27
CA HIS A 237 18.75 3.37 -10.33
C HIS A 237 18.95 4.70 -9.61
N PHE A 238 17.86 5.45 -9.53
CA PHE A 238 17.78 6.74 -8.85
C PHE A 238 16.59 6.73 -7.89
N ARG A 239 16.72 7.43 -6.77
CA ARG A 239 15.58 7.60 -5.86
C ARG A 239 14.44 8.36 -6.55
N TYR A 240 13.22 8.03 -6.20
CA TYR A 240 12.01 8.66 -6.71
C TYR A 240 11.08 8.94 -5.52
N GLN A 241 11.26 10.11 -4.90
CA GLN A 241 10.54 10.50 -3.69
C GLN A 241 10.39 12.03 -3.64
N GLY A 242 9.19 12.50 -3.88
CA GLY A 242 8.82 13.91 -3.80
C GLY A 242 8.03 14.24 -2.55
N ASN A 243 7.30 15.35 -2.60
CA ASN A 243 6.37 15.73 -1.55
C ASN A 243 5.17 14.79 -1.56
N GLY A 244 4.96 14.02 -0.49
CA GLY A 244 3.85 13.08 -0.38
C GLY A 244 4.19 11.80 0.40
N MET A 245 3.16 11.02 0.68
CA MET A 245 3.28 9.75 1.40
C MET A 245 3.65 8.61 0.44
N TYR A 246 4.78 8.76 -0.22
CA TYR A 246 5.35 7.75 -1.10
C TYR A 246 6.88 7.81 -1.07
N CYS A 247 7.50 6.75 -1.54
CA CYS A 247 8.93 6.66 -1.78
C CYS A 247 9.20 5.59 -2.84
N GLY A 248 10.39 5.55 -3.38
CA GLY A 248 10.70 4.56 -4.39
C GLY A 248 11.93 4.92 -5.21
N GLN A 249 12.01 4.29 -6.35
CA GLN A 249 13.12 4.40 -7.28
C GLN A 249 12.63 4.44 -8.71
N THR A 250 13.48 4.95 -9.59
CA THR A 250 13.32 4.88 -11.03
C THR A 250 14.59 4.32 -11.66
N THR A 251 14.44 3.62 -12.78
CA THR A 251 15.57 3.20 -13.58
C THR A 251 15.93 4.28 -14.60
N THR A 252 17.17 4.32 -15.06
CA THR A 252 17.54 5.15 -16.21
C THR A 252 16.82 4.67 -17.47
N PRO A 253 16.71 5.54 -18.49
CA PRO A 253 16.12 5.15 -19.75
C PRO A 253 16.74 3.87 -20.30
N LEU A 254 15.90 2.90 -20.60
CA LEU A 254 16.29 1.68 -21.30
C LEU A 254 16.49 2.01 -22.78
N SER A 255 17.57 1.53 -23.39
CA SER A 255 17.88 1.80 -24.79
C SER A 255 17.72 0.54 -25.66
N GLY A 256 16.97 0.67 -26.76
CA GLY A 256 16.94 -0.28 -27.88
C GLY A 256 16.93 -1.76 -27.50
N ASP A 257 17.95 -2.47 -27.96
CA ASP A 257 18.11 -3.92 -27.75
C ASP A 257 18.34 -4.35 -26.29
N GLU A 258 18.59 -3.39 -25.38
CA GLU A 258 18.74 -3.68 -23.92
C GLU A 258 17.41 -3.88 -23.21
N ARG A 259 16.26 -3.60 -23.86
CA ARG A 259 14.94 -3.69 -23.25
C ARG A 259 14.50 -5.11 -22.92
N GLY A 260 15.03 -6.11 -23.59
CA GLY A 260 14.66 -7.52 -23.37
C GLY A 260 13.24 -7.89 -23.87
N ASP A 261 12.87 -9.15 -23.67
CA ASP A 261 11.61 -9.71 -24.19
C ASP A 261 10.35 -9.23 -23.43
N TRP A 262 10.51 -8.58 -22.27
CA TRP A 262 9.40 -8.06 -21.47
C TRP A 262 8.76 -6.78 -22.04
N ASP A 263 9.33 -6.15 -23.04
CA ASP A 263 8.85 -4.94 -23.72
C ASP A 263 8.05 -5.26 -25.00
N VAL A 264 7.18 -6.27 -24.94
CA VAL A 264 6.34 -6.69 -26.10
C VAL A 264 5.04 -5.91 -26.23
N LEU A 265 4.57 -5.29 -25.15
CA LEU A 265 3.33 -4.51 -25.13
C LEU A 265 3.55 -3.09 -25.64
N ARG A 266 2.51 -2.49 -26.22
CA ARG A 266 2.59 -1.11 -26.71
C ARG A 266 2.61 -0.11 -25.55
N PRO A 267 3.46 0.92 -25.59
CA PRO A 267 3.43 1.99 -24.59
C PRO A 267 2.09 2.73 -24.57
N ALA A 268 1.73 3.24 -23.39
CA ALA A 268 0.58 4.12 -23.22
C ALA A 268 0.72 5.38 -24.09
N GLU A 269 -0.40 5.87 -24.61
CA GLU A 269 -0.41 7.07 -25.43
C GLU A 269 -0.17 8.34 -24.58
N GLY A 270 0.66 9.23 -25.09
CA GLY A 270 0.89 10.54 -24.49
C GLY A 270 2.07 10.62 -23.52
N LEU A 271 2.81 9.53 -23.33
CA LEU A 271 4.06 9.54 -22.59
C LEU A 271 5.12 10.39 -23.30
N ASP A 272 5.91 11.12 -22.52
CA ASP A 272 7.08 11.77 -23.06
C ASP A 272 8.26 10.79 -23.29
N ALA A 273 9.37 11.29 -23.81
CA ALA A 273 10.52 10.45 -24.12
C ALA A 273 11.19 9.84 -22.87
N ALA A 274 11.14 10.54 -21.74
CA ALA A 274 11.72 10.05 -20.49
C ALA A 274 10.84 8.96 -19.87
N ASP A 275 9.53 9.17 -19.83
CA ASP A 275 8.57 8.18 -19.33
C ASP A 275 8.56 6.92 -20.21
N THR A 276 8.61 7.10 -21.54
CA THR A 276 8.64 5.96 -22.48
C THR A 276 9.87 5.07 -22.30
N ALA A 277 10.97 5.61 -21.76
CA ALA A 277 12.24 4.89 -21.64
C ALA A 277 12.56 4.48 -20.19
N SER A 278 11.68 4.72 -19.23
CA SER A 278 11.99 4.50 -17.81
C SER A 278 10.94 3.66 -17.11
N GLY A 279 11.36 2.92 -16.10
CA GLY A 279 10.46 2.28 -15.12
C GLY A 279 10.39 3.12 -13.83
N ARG A 280 9.23 3.13 -13.19
CA ARG A 280 8.96 3.78 -11.89
C ARG A 280 8.53 2.71 -10.89
N PHE A 281 9.25 2.57 -9.79
CA PHE A 281 8.98 1.60 -8.74
C PHE A 281 8.67 2.39 -7.47
N VAL A 282 7.38 2.54 -7.17
CA VAL A 282 6.89 3.46 -6.14
C VAL A 282 6.08 2.74 -5.09
N ALA A 283 6.51 2.82 -3.85
CA ALA A 283 5.73 2.41 -2.70
C ALA A 283 4.81 3.55 -2.26
N LEU A 284 3.51 3.36 -2.43
CA LEU A 284 2.46 4.26 -1.94
C LEU A 284 2.13 3.85 -0.51
N PHE A 285 2.49 4.68 0.45
CA PHE A 285 2.30 4.37 1.86
C PHE A 285 0.82 4.28 2.26
N PRO A 286 0.36 3.23 2.98
CA PRO A 286 1.20 2.20 3.57
C PRO A 286 1.36 0.91 2.74
N ASN A 287 0.47 0.60 1.78
CA ASN A 287 0.26 -0.79 1.37
C ASN A 287 0.21 -1.05 -0.14
N VAL A 288 0.73 -0.15 -0.97
CA VAL A 288 0.81 -0.40 -2.42
C VAL A 288 2.24 -0.34 -2.89
N LEU A 289 2.63 -1.32 -3.67
CA LEU A 289 3.89 -1.39 -4.40
C LEU A 289 3.55 -1.32 -5.90
N LEU A 290 3.90 -0.22 -6.52
CA LEU A 290 3.58 0.10 -7.91
C LEU A 290 4.83 0.00 -8.77
N SER A 291 4.91 -1.03 -9.60
CA SER A 291 5.86 -1.09 -10.72
C SER A 291 5.17 -0.53 -11.96
N LEU A 292 5.52 0.68 -12.36
CA LEU A 292 4.91 1.39 -13.49
C LEU A 292 5.91 1.48 -14.64
N LEU A 293 5.59 0.78 -15.73
CA LEU A 293 6.33 0.75 -16.96
C LEU A 293 5.55 1.53 -18.04
N PRO A 294 6.17 1.85 -19.18
CA PRO A 294 5.48 2.59 -20.24
C PRO A 294 4.21 1.89 -20.78
N ASN A 295 4.16 0.58 -20.71
CA ASN A 295 3.17 -0.25 -21.40
C ASN A 295 2.29 -1.09 -20.46
N HIS A 296 2.62 -1.19 -19.18
CA HIS A 296 1.83 -1.89 -18.16
C HIS A 296 2.22 -1.41 -16.76
N ALA A 297 1.38 -1.72 -15.79
CA ALA A 297 1.77 -1.64 -14.40
C ALA A 297 1.54 -2.99 -13.70
N PHE A 298 2.45 -3.34 -12.80
CA PHE A 298 2.28 -4.44 -11.87
C PHE A 298 2.08 -3.85 -10.47
N VAL A 299 0.88 -4.01 -9.94
CA VAL A 299 0.47 -3.47 -8.64
C VAL A 299 0.37 -4.60 -7.64
N MET A 300 1.08 -4.47 -6.54
CA MET A 300 0.97 -5.37 -5.39
C MET A 300 0.35 -4.60 -4.23
N ARG A 301 -0.86 -4.96 -3.85
CA ARG A 301 -1.56 -4.43 -2.68
C ARG A 301 -1.35 -5.38 -1.51
N LEU A 302 -0.77 -4.89 -0.44
CA LEU A 302 -0.46 -5.67 0.75
C LEU A 302 -1.63 -5.62 1.74
N GLU A 303 -2.08 -6.78 2.19
CA GLU A 303 -3.07 -6.96 3.25
C GLU A 303 -2.41 -7.71 4.41
N PRO A 304 -2.03 -7.02 5.49
CA PRO A 304 -1.44 -7.64 6.66
C PRO A 304 -2.49 -8.49 7.40
N ILE A 305 -2.26 -9.80 7.46
CA ILE A 305 -3.14 -10.75 8.16
C ILE A 305 -2.67 -10.96 9.60
N GLY A 306 -1.37 -10.88 9.83
CA GLY A 306 -0.73 -11.02 11.13
C GLY A 306 0.72 -10.55 11.10
N PRO A 307 1.43 -10.57 12.25
CA PRO A 307 2.81 -10.11 12.28
C PRO A 307 3.72 -10.83 11.29
N GLY A 308 3.51 -12.13 11.06
CA GLY A 308 4.31 -12.95 10.14
C GLY A 308 3.53 -13.47 8.93
N LEU A 309 2.43 -12.83 8.56
CA LEU A 309 1.62 -13.25 7.42
C LEU A 309 1.02 -12.05 6.68
N THR A 310 1.30 -11.97 5.41
CA THR A 310 0.78 -10.94 4.51
C THR A 310 0.11 -11.60 3.32
N ARG A 311 -1.09 -11.17 2.96
CA ARG A 311 -1.69 -11.48 1.66
C ARG A 311 -1.32 -10.38 0.69
N GLU A 312 -0.69 -10.78 -0.39
CA GLU A 312 -0.36 -9.91 -1.51
C GLU A 312 -1.38 -10.11 -2.62
N HIS A 313 -2.03 -9.03 -3.03
CA HIS A 313 -2.94 -9.00 -4.17
C HIS A 313 -2.20 -8.38 -5.34
N CYS A 314 -1.86 -9.20 -6.30
CA CYS A 314 -1.14 -8.80 -7.51
C CYS A 314 -2.13 -8.51 -8.64
N THR A 315 -2.00 -7.34 -9.27
CA THR A 315 -2.83 -6.96 -10.42
C THR A 315 -1.95 -6.38 -11.51
N TRP A 316 -2.07 -6.90 -12.72
CA TRP A 316 -1.52 -6.27 -13.92
C TRP A 316 -2.56 -5.31 -14.49
N LEU A 317 -2.13 -4.08 -14.67
CA LEU A 317 -2.93 -3.03 -15.29
C LEU A 317 -2.39 -2.74 -16.69
N LEU A 318 -3.30 -2.56 -17.64
CA LEU A 318 -2.98 -2.14 -18.97
C LEU A 318 -3.57 -0.74 -19.26
N PRO A 319 -2.89 0.08 -20.08
CA PRO A 319 -3.40 1.38 -20.48
C PRO A 319 -4.60 1.27 -21.42
N PRO A 320 -5.41 2.32 -21.57
CA PRO A 320 -6.48 2.38 -22.57
C PRO A 320 -5.95 2.08 -23.97
N GLY A 321 -6.74 1.38 -24.77
CA GLY A 321 -6.36 0.95 -26.14
C GLY A 321 -5.55 -0.35 -26.16
N SER A 322 -5.52 -1.08 -25.05
CA SER A 322 -4.88 -2.40 -24.92
C SER A 322 -5.90 -3.55 -24.86
N GLU A 323 -7.15 -3.31 -25.24
CA GLU A 323 -8.23 -4.31 -25.18
C GLU A 323 -8.03 -5.48 -26.16
N ASP A 324 -7.13 -5.31 -27.15
CA ASP A 324 -6.77 -6.29 -28.17
C ASP A 324 -5.48 -7.06 -27.87
N VAL A 325 -4.91 -6.88 -26.68
CA VAL A 325 -3.69 -7.60 -26.26
C VAL A 325 -3.96 -9.10 -26.23
N LEU A 326 -3.17 -9.86 -26.96
CA LEU A 326 -3.26 -11.31 -27.01
C LEU A 326 -2.71 -11.95 -25.73
N ASP A 327 -3.34 -13.03 -25.27
CA ASP A 327 -2.87 -13.77 -24.07
C ASP A 327 -1.42 -14.24 -24.19
N GLU A 328 -0.96 -14.57 -25.40
CA GLU A 328 0.43 -14.97 -25.66
C GLU A 328 1.43 -13.83 -25.51
N ASP A 329 1.08 -12.61 -25.90
CA ASP A 329 1.92 -11.42 -25.74
C ASP A 329 1.95 -11.01 -24.26
N PHE A 330 0.81 -11.03 -23.59
CA PHE A 330 0.70 -10.73 -22.17
C PHE A 330 1.42 -11.77 -21.31
N ALA A 331 1.45 -13.04 -21.72
CA ALA A 331 2.09 -14.11 -20.95
C ALA A 331 3.58 -13.83 -20.68
N VAL A 332 4.27 -13.21 -21.62
CA VAL A 332 5.69 -12.81 -21.44
C VAL A 332 5.82 -11.84 -20.26
N THR A 333 5.01 -10.79 -20.24
CA THR A 333 4.99 -9.78 -19.15
C THR A 333 4.57 -10.41 -17.84
N ARG A 334 3.52 -11.23 -17.84
CA ARG A 334 3.04 -11.94 -16.64
C ARG A 334 4.12 -12.81 -16.04
N ASP A 335 4.73 -13.67 -16.86
CA ASP A 335 5.69 -14.68 -16.37
C ASP A 335 6.95 -14.02 -15.85
N PHE A 336 7.41 -12.94 -16.47
CA PHE A 336 8.50 -12.11 -15.97
C PHE A 336 8.24 -11.61 -14.54
N TRP A 337 7.08 -10.98 -14.28
CA TRP A 337 6.78 -10.48 -12.94
C TRP A 337 6.53 -11.58 -11.93
N LEU A 338 5.96 -12.71 -12.34
CA LEU A 338 5.77 -13.86 -11.46
C LEU A 338 7.11 -14.45 -11.01
N GLU A 339 8.09 -14.53 -11.90
CA GLU A 339 9.43 -15.00 -11.58
C GLU A 339 10.10 -14.07 -10.57
N ILE A 340 10.17 -12.76 -10.86
CA ILE A 340 10.75 -11.75 -9.97
C ILE A 340 10.08 -11.79 -8.59
N ASN A 341 8.75 -11.76 -8.53
CA ASN A 341 8.03 -11.79 -7.27
C ASN A 341 8.25 -13.10 -6.48
N SER A 342 8.40 -14.23 -7.17
CA SER A 342 8.69 -15.50 -6.52
C SER A 342 10.08 -15.53 -5.87
N GLU A 343 11.08 -14.90 -6.50
CA GLU A 343 12.43 -14.75 -5.95
C GLU A 343 12.39 -13.87 -4.70
N ASP A 344 11.68 -12.75 -4.73
CA ASP A 344 11.47 -11.85 -3.60
C ASP A 344 10.74 -12.51 -2.43
N ILE A 345 9.65 -13.22 -2.70
CA ILE A 345 8.92 -13.97 -1.69
C ILE A 345 9.84 -14.96 -0.97
N GLY A 346 10.70 -15.64 -1.72
CA GLY A 346 11.66 -16.59 -1.18
C GLY A 346 12.60 -15.95 -0.15
N ILE A 347 13.12 -14.77 -0.44
CA ILE A 347 14.08 -14.09 0.45
C ILE A 347 13.40 -13.41 1.64
N VAL A 348 12.24 -12.76 1.47
CA VAL A 348 11.53 -12.11 2.58
C VAL A 348 11.01 -13.11 3.60
N GLN A 349 10.56 -14.31 3.17
CA GLN A 349 10.17 -15.38 4.09
C GLN A 349 11.36 -15.89 4.90
N ARG A 350 12.55 -15.97 4.31
CA ARG A 350 13.79 -16.31 5.05
C ARG A 350 14.16 -15.20 6.03
N GLY A 351 13.93 -13.93 5.66
CA GLY A 351 14.08 -12.77 6.55
C GLY A 351 13.23 -12.92 7.80
N GLN A 352 11.94 -13.25 7.64
CA GLN A 352 11.02 -13.47 8.77
C GLN A 352 11.52 -14.57 9.71
N VAL A 353 11.94 -15.71 9.17
CA VAL A 353 12.49 -16.80 9.99
C VAL A 353 13.72 -16.34 10.78
N GLY A 354 14.57 -15.51 10.19
CA GLY A 354 15.73 -14.92 10.87
C GLY A 354 15.34 -14.01 12.02
N LEU A 355 14.35 -13.16 11.82
CA LEU A 355 13.79 -12.26 12.85
C LEU A 355 13.15 -13.04 14.00
N ASP A 356 12.37 -14.06 13.70
CA ASP A 356 11.70 -14.91 14.69
C ASP A 356 12.69 -15.74 15.54
N SER A 357 13.92 -15.92 15.05
CA SER A 357 14.96 -16.66 15.77
C SER A 357 15.46 -15.96 17.05
N GLY A 358 15.14 -14.66 17.22
CA GLY A 358 15.56 -13.86 18.36
C GLY A 358 17.04 -13.44 18.36
N GLY A 359 17.78 -13.72 17.29
CA GLY A 359 19.20 -13.36 17.15
C GLY A 359 19.44 -12.02 16.42
N TYR A 360 18.39 -11.37 15.96
CA TYR A 360 18.51 -10.13 15.20
C TYR A 360 18.63 -8.89 16.11
N THR A 361 19.55 -8.01 15.75
CA THR A 361 19.62 -6.62 16.25
C THR A 361 19.68 -5.69 15.05
N PRO A 362 19.04 -4.49 15.12
CA PRO A 362 18.95 -3.58 13.97
C PRO A 362 20.29 -3.28 13.33
N GLY A 363 20.44 -3.63 12.06
CA GLY A 363 21.58 -3.34 11.22
C GLY A 363 21.62 -1.87 10.78
N ARG A 364 22.68 -1.50 10.06
CA ARG A 364 22.83 -0.17 9.45
C ARG A 364 22.23 -0.19 8.06
N LEU A 365 21.55 0.90 7.69
CA LEU A 365 21.05 1.09 6.34
C LEU A 365 22.17 1.57 5.41
N SER A 366 22.11 1.15 4.15
CA SER A 366 22.99 1.63 3.09
C SER A 366 22.49 2.98 2.55
N PRO A 367 23.25 4.06 2.66
CA PRO A 367 22.80 5.36 2.18
C PRO A 367 22.53 5.43 0.68
N ARG A 368 23.19 4.56 -0.07
CA ARG A 368 23.04 4.51 -1.53
C ARG A 368 21.77 3.78 -1.98
N PHE A 369 21.46 2.65 -1.33
CA PHE A 369 20.47 1.70 -1.85
C PHE A 369 19.15 1.75 -1.09
N GLU A 370 19.17 2.20 0.18
CA GLU A 370 18.06 2.05 1.13
C GLU A 370 17.52 3.41 1.64
N GLU A 371 17.76 4.51 0.93
CA GLU A 371 17.20 5.81 1.31
C GLU A 371 15.67 5.84 1.21
N PRO A 372 15.02 5.27 0.16
CA PRO A 372 13.55 5.16 0.12
C PRO A 372 12.99 4.34 1.28
N LEU A 373 13.66 3.24 1.66
CA LEU A 373 13.31 2.42 2.81
C LEU A 373 13.43 3.23 4.12
N HIS A 374 14.46 4.03 4.29
CA HIS A 374 14.60 4.93 5.45
C HIS A 374 13.44 5.95 5.51
N ARG A 375 13.02 6.49 4.37
CA ARG A 375 11.84 7.37 4.30
C ARG A 375 10.57 6.63 4.73
N PHE A 376 10.36 5.41 4.25
CA PHE A 376 9.25 4.55 4.66
C PHE A 376 9.25 4.31 6.18
N HIS A 377 10.38 3.96 6.78
CA HIS A 377 10.50 3.79 8.22
C HIS A 377 10.13 5.04 9.00
N ASN A 378 10.48 6.21 8.49
CA ASN A 378 10.12 7.49 9.12
C ASN A 378 8.63 7.81 8.99
N MET A 379 7.99 7.50 7.85
CA MET A 379 6.54 7.61 7.70
C MET A 379 5.80 6.66 8.65
N LEU A 380 6.30 5.44 8.81
CA LEU A 380 5.79 4.48 9.79
C LEU A 380 5.91 5.04 11.22
N ALA A 381 7.09 5.51 11.60
CA ALA A 381 7.33 6.09 12.92
C ALA A 381 6.42 7.29 13.20
N ASP A 382 6.17 8.16 12.22
CA ASP A 382 5.23 9.28 12.34
C ASP A 382 3.82 8.78 12.69
N ARG A 383 3.30 7.79 11.96
CA ARG A 383 1.97 7.24 12.27
C ARG A 383 1.93 6.59 13.65
N MET A 384 2.95 5.79 13.99
CA MET A 384 3.02 5.12 15.29
C MET A 384 3.05 6.10 16.46
N THR A 385 3.75 7.23 16.32
CA THR A 385 3.84 8.29 17.35
C THR A 385 2.69 9.31 17.29
N GLY A 386 1.79 9.18 16.32
CA GLY A 386 0.64 10.08 16.16
C GLY A 386 0.95 11.40 15.47
N ILE A 387 2.04 11.48 14.72
CA ILE A 387 2.41 12.65 13.92
C ILE A 387 1.72 12.58 12.56
N ALA A 388 0.79 13.47 12.31
CA ALA A 388 0.04 13.57 11.05
C ALA A 388 0.80 14.41 10.00
N ARG A 389 2.03 14.04 9.69
CA ARG A 389 2.87 14.74 8.71
C ARG A 389 2.84 14.06 7.36
N ILE A 390 2.77 14.86 6.30
CA ILE A 390 3.10 14.46 4.92
C ILE A 390 4.53 14.94 4.67
N PRO A 391 5.49 14.05 4.34
CA PRO A 391 6.87 14.45 4.15
C PRO A 391 7.03 15.36 2.93
N ASP A 392 7.85 16.40 3.07
CA ASP A 392 8.32 17.20 1.93
C ASP A 392 9.22 16.34 1.03
N GLY A 393 9.28 16.69 -0.25
CA GLY A 393 10.17 16.08 -1.21
C GLY A 393 11.60 16.57 -1.10
N ASP A 394 12.49 15.84 -1.72
CA ASP A 394 13.85 16.26 -1.99
C ASP A 394 13.92 17.10 -3.27
N LEU A 395 14.74 18.14 -3.29
CA LEU A 395 14.92 18.98 -4.48
C LEU A 395 15.66 18.27 -5.62
N ALA A 396 16.23 17.10 -5.38
CA ALA A 396 17.04 16.33 -6.33
C ALA A 396 16.62 14.86 -6.33
N ASP A 397 15.33 14.61 -6.48
CA ASP A 397 14.74 13.26 -6.41
C ASP A 397 15.35 12.26 -7.38
N ASP A 398 15.58 12.70 -8.61
CA ASP A 398 16.00 11.83 -9.72
C ASP A 398 17.54 11.75 -9.86
N LEU A 399 18.27 12.24 -8.88
CA LEU A 399 19.73 12.12 -8.88
C LEU A 399 20.20 10.76 -8.36
N PRO A 400 21.34 10.26 -8.86
CA PRO A 400 21.92 9.02 -8.35
C PRO A 400 22.18 9.10 -6.86
N LEU A 401 21.87 8.03 -6.12
CA LEU A 401 22.21 7.87 -4.71
C LEU A 401 23.72 7.59 -4.57
N LEU A 402 24.56 8.58 -4.84
CA LEU A 402 26.01 8.41 -4.86
C LEU A 402 26.68 8.61 -3.49
N GLY A 403 25.92 8.74 -2.42
CA GLY A 403 26.45 8.88 -1.06
C GLY A 403 27.09 10.22 -0.72
N THR A 404 27.21 11.14 -1.67
CA THR A 404 27.90 12.43 -1.47
C THR A 404 26.96 13.62 -1.31
N GLY A 405 25.67 13.45 -1.56
CA GLY A 405 24.68 14.51 -1.55
C GLY A 405 23.39 14.09 -0.86
N ILE A 406 23.50 13.43 0.29
CA ILE A 406 22.31 13.03 1.05
C ILE A 406 21.70 14.31 1.59
N ASN A 407 20.61 14.72 0.97
CA ASN A 407 19.80 15.81 1.47
C ASN A 407 19.24 15.41 2.83
N PRO A 408 19.27 16.30 3.81
CA PRO A 408 18.61 16.06 5.08
C PRO A 408 17.12 15.84 4.79
N LEU A 409 16.61 14.70 5.26
CA LEU A 409 15.19 14.45 5.20
C LEU A 409 14.43 15.49 6.02
N PRO A 410 13.28 15.99 5.57
CA PRO A 410 12.57 17.11 6.22
C PRO A 410 12.23 16.90 7.69
N TRP A 411 12.02 15.66 8.13
CA TRP A 411 11.72 15.34 9.53
C TRP A 411 12.91 15.48 10.49
N ARG A 412 14.11 15.77 10.01
CA ARG A 412 15.29 16.00 10.86
C ARG A 412 15.29 17.35 11.58
N SER A 413 14.53 18.32 11.08
CA SER A 413 14.49 19.67 11.67
C SER A 413 13.91 19.71 13.09
N HIS A 414 13.24 18.65 13.54
CA HIS A 414 12.64 18.59 14.86
C HIS A 414 13.54 17.97 15.94
N LEU A 415 14.64 17.29 15.55
CA LEU A 415 15.56 16.65 16.51
C LEU A 415 16.73 17.55 16.94
N SER A 416 16.91 18.72 16.33
CA SER A 416 18.00 19.65 16.66
C SER A 416 17.62 20.71 17.71
N ALA A 417 16.46 20.60 18.35
CA ALA A 417 15.96 21.58 19.31
C ALA A 417 15.87 21.05 20.76
N HIS A 418 16.61 19.96 21.10
CA HIS A 418 16.75 19.52 22.48
C HIS A 418 18.19 19.19 22.85
#